data_df6b7f083789c8e08777d37a3e2db1fb
#
_entry.id   df6b7f083789c8e08777d37a3e2db1fb
#
_cell.length_a   1.000
_cell.length_b   1.000
_cell.length_c   1.000
_cell.angle_alpha   90.00
_cell.angle_beta   90.00
_cell.angle_gamma   90.00
#
_symmetry.space_group_name_H-M   'P 1'
#
loop_
_entity.id
_entity.type
_entity.pdbx_description
1 polymer ?
#
loop_
_entity_poly.entity_id
_entity_poly.type
_entity_poly.pdbx_seq_one_letter_code
_entity_poly.pdbx_strand_id
1 'polypeptide(L)'
;MSKETDNKELSHNAPSTGPDSARPGMDSLAPEDGSHKPLAEPTAPGKQPTAPGSLKAPDTHNAKLDSLETFRKGGENFPLTTNQGTRIADDQNSLRAGTRGPTLLEDFILREKITHFDHERIPERIVHARGSAAHGYFQPYRDMSEITKADFLRDPERITSVFVRFSTVQGGAGSADTVRDIRGWATKFYTDEGVFDLVGNNTPVFFIQDAHKFPDFVHAVKPEPHNEIPQGQSAHDTFWDYVSLQPETLHNVMWAMSDRGIPRSYRTMEGFGIHTFRFINAEGKSTFVRFHWKPVAGKASLLWDEAQKLTGRDPDFHRRDLWEAIEAGDYPEYELGVQLIAEEDEFKFDFDILDATKLIPEELVPVELIGKMVLNRNPDNFFAETEQVAFH
;
A
#
# COMPACT_ATOMS: atom_id res chain seq x y z
N MET A 1 50.71 53.70 10.63
CA MET A 1 49.26 53.93 10.60
C MET A 1 48.61 52.60 10.67
N SER A 2 48.28 52.18 11.88
CA SER A 2 47.62 50.93 12.22
C SER A 2 46.09 51.09 12.10
N LYS A 3 45.39 50.13 11.47
CA LYS A 3 43.99 50.03 11.63
C LYS A 3 43.68 48.71 12.38
N GLU A 4 43.20 48.89 13.60
CA GLU A 4 42.55 47.87 14.40
C GLU A 4 41.30 47.47 13.73
N THR A 5 41.09 46.16 13.63
CA THR A 5 39.80 45.55 13.27
C THR A 5 39.22 44.86 14.49
N ASP A 6 38.10 45.40 14.96
CA ASP A 6 37.30 44.86 16.05
C ASP A 6 36.75 43.44 15.70
N ASN A 7 37.15 42.47 16.50
CA ASN A 7 36.53 41.16 16.57
C ASN A 7 35.30 41.23 17.50
N LYS A 8 34.11 41.26 16.94
CA LYS A 8 32.89 40.99 17.70
C LYS A 8 32.69 39.50 17.82
N GLU A 9 32.85 38.98 19.00
CA GLU A 9 32.42 37.62 19.38
C GLU A 9 30.92 37.49 19.22
N LEU A 10 30.48 36.57 18.35
CA LEU A 10 29.12 36.10 18.29
C LEU A 10 28.92 35.00 19.36
N SER A 11 28.32 35.39 20.48
CA SER A 11 27.87 34.42 21.46
C SER A 11 26.69 33.62 20.91
N HIS A 12 26.89 32.34 20.67
CA HIS A 12 25.82 31.40 20.42
C HIS A 12 25.09 31.09 21.73
N ASN A 13 23.99 31.79 22.00
CA ASN A 13 23.02 31.32 22.96
C ASN A 13 22.10 30.32 22.28
N ALA A 14 22.33 29.02 22.48
CA ALA A 14 21.36 28.01 22.20
C ALA A 14 20.23 28.08 23.23
N PRO A 15 18.93 28.10 22.81
CA PRO A 15 17.85 28.08 23.77
C PRO A 15 17.80 26.68 24.42
N SER A 16 17.76 26.66 25.75
CA SER A 16 17.52 25.47 26.54
C SER A 16 16.15 24.91 26.19
N THR A 17 16.07 23.68 25.63
CA THR A 17 14.85 22.96 25.48
C THR A 17 14.37 22.44 26.82
N GLY A 18 13.41 23.14 27.43
CA GLY A 18 12.63 22.60 28.54
C GLY A 18 11.68 21.50 28.06
N PRO A 19 11.22 20.61 28.98
CA PRO A 19 10.44 19.42 28.63
C PRO A 19 8.93 19.67 28.44
N ASP A 20 8.50 20.77 27.84
CA ASP A 20 7.09 21.09 27.60
C ASP A 20 6.89 21.94 26.36
N SER A 21 7.26 21.40 25.19
CA SER A 21 6.64 21.85 23.94
C SER A 21 5.61 20.78 23.55
N ALA A 22 4.38 20.96 24.01
CA ALA A 22 3.24 20.25 23.47
C ALA A 22 3.31 20.32 21.95
N ARG A 23 3.38 19.18 21.27
CA ARG A 23 3.20 19.11 19.82
C ARG A 23 1.83 19.75 19.56
N PRO A 24 1.70 20.69 18.58
CA PRO A 24 0.37 21.10 18.17
C PRO A 24 -0.38 19.85 17.76
N GLY A 25 -1.43 19.50 18.52
CA GLY A 25 -2.24 18.33 18.24
C GLY A 25 -2.81 18.43 16.82
N MET A 26 -3.10 17.29 16.20
CA MET A 26 -3.81 17.20 14.91
C MET A 26 -5.17 17.91 14.91
N ASP A 27 -5.66 18.34 16.08
CA ASP A 27 -6.91 19.08 16.28
C ASP A 27 -6.94 20.44 15.56
N SER A 28 -5.80 21.00 15.17
CA SER A 28 -5.72 22.27 14.43
C SER A 28 -6.03 22.13 12.92
N LEU A 29 -6.30 20.93 12.44
CA LEU A 29 -6.70 20.66 11.05
C LEU A 29 -8.20 20.44 10.89
N ALA A 30 -8.94 20.35 12.00
CA ALA A 30 -10.38 20.27 11.97
C ALA A 30 -10.98 21.61 11.51
N PRO A 31 -12.01 21.62 10.66
CA PRO A 31 -12.81 22.81 10.46
C PRO A 31 -13.39 23.26 11.81
N GLU A 32 -13.42 24.57 12.06
CA GLU A 32 -13.94 25.16 13.29
C GLU A 32 -15.43 24.91 13.54
N ASP A 33 -16.13 24.24 12.61
CA ASP A 33 -17.58 23.98 12.67
C ASP A 33 -17.98 22.70 13.42
N GLY A 34 -17.03 22.00 14.03
CA GLY A 34 -17.33 20.81 14.83
C GLY A 34 -17.87 19.61 14.04
N SER A 35 -17.79 19.62 12.71
CA SER A 35 -18.31 18.55 11.85
C SER A 35 -17.38 17.34 11.72
N HIS A 36 -16.22 17.33 12.37
CA HIS A 36 -15.36 16.16 12.46
C HIS A 36 -15.91 15.15 13.47
N LYS A 37 -16.80 14.30 13.00
CA LYS A 37 -16.85 12.97 13.60
C LYS A 37 -15.54 12.27 13.28
N PRO A 38 -14.89 11.60 14.26
CA PRO A 38 -13.80 10.66 13.98
C PRO A 38 -14.23 9.74 12.85
N LEU A 39 -13.34 9.38 11.95
CA LEU A 39 -13.56 8.34 10.95
C LEU A 39 -14.12 7.11 11.65
N ALA A 40 -15.43 6.87 11.51
CA ALA A 40 -16.22 5.87 12.21
C ALA A 40 -15.94 5.81 13.72
N GLU A 41 -16.96 6.10 14.55
CA GLU A 41 -16.91 5.64 15.93
C GLU A 41 -16.55 4.14 15.89
N PRO A 42 -15.65 3.66 16.77
CA PRO A 42 -15.35 2.24 16.81
C PRO A 42 -16.69 1.52 16.95
N THR A 43 -17.09 0.80 15.91
CA THR A 43 -18.32 -0.01 15.96
C THR A 43 -18.07 -1.03 17.04
N ALA A 44 -18.81 -0.89 18.13
CA ALA A 44 -18.75 -1.86 19.21
C ALA A 44 -18.90 -3.27 18.62
N PRO A 45 -18.06 -4.23 19.01
CA PRO A 45 -18.17 -5.60 18.52
C PRO A 45 -19.60 -6.08 18.71
N GLY A 46 -20.33 -6.33 17.64
CA GLY A 46 -21.66 -6.92 17.72
C GLY A 46 -22.83 -6.16 17.11
N LYS A 47 -22.65 -5.03 16.41
CA LYS A 47 -23.75 -4.26 15.79
C LYS A 47 -23.54 -3.91 14.30
N GLN A 48 -23.07 -4.85 13.49
CA GLN A 48 -23.19 -4.71 12.06
C GLN A 48 -24.28 -5.65 11.54
N PRO A 49 -25.04 -5.26 10.50
CA PRO A 49 -25.86 -6.21 9.79
C PRO A 49 -24.90 -7.22 9.16
N THR A 50 -24.80 -8.36 9.78
CA THR A 50 -23.99 -9.46 9.28
C THR A 50 -24.61 -10.00 8.00
N ALA A 51 -23.83 -10.02 6.92
CA ALA A 51 -24.12 -10.90 5.81
C ALA A 51 -24.38 -12.33 6.35
N PRO A 52 -25.25 -13.13 5.68
CA PRO A 52 -25.57 -14.46 6.16
C PRO A 52 -24.32 -15.29 6.42
N GLY A 53 -24.06 -15.66 7.67
CA GLY A 53 -22.84 -16.31 8.10
C GLY A 53 -21.92 -15.37 8.90
N SER A 54 -22.37 -14.94 10.07
CA SER A 54 -21.50 -14.13 10.95
C SER A 54 -20.21 -14.89 11.25
N LEU A 55 -19.11 -14.37 10.75
CA LEU A 55 -17.79 -14.90 11.03
C LEU A 55 -17.53 -14.75 12.55
N LYS A 56 -17.20 -15.84 13.21
CA LYS A 56 -16.60 -15.76 14.54
C LYS A 56 -15.28 -15.03 14.37
N ALA A 57 -14.99 -14.06 15.25
CA ALA A 57 -13.67 -13.45 15.27
C ALA A 57 -12.65 -14.60 15.39
N PRO A 58 -11.77 -14.79 14.41
CA PRO A 58 -10.80 -15.86 14.49
C PRO A 58 -9.86 -15.57 15.65
N ASP A 59 -9.39 -16.62 16.29
CA ASP A 59 -8.18 -16.53 17.09
C ASP A 59 -7.11 -15.86 16.22
N THR A 60 -6.40 -14.86 16.75
CA THR A 60 -5.44 -14.04 16.00
C THR A 60 -4.23 -14.82 15.46
N HIS A 61 -4.15 -16.10 15.76
CA HIS A 61 -3.16 -17.04 15.29
C HIS A 61 -3.41 -17.45 13.84
N ASN A 62 -2.40 -17.24 13.00
CA ASN A 62 -2.39 -17.82 11.65
C ASN A 62 -1.00 -18.34 11.29
N ALA A 63 -0.94 -19.31 10.38
CA ALA A 63 0.29 -19.99 10.00
C ALA A 63 1.40 -19.05 9.48
N LYS A 64 1.04 -17.93 8.85
CA LYS A 64 2.01 -16.94 8.39
C LYS A 64 2.64 -16.18 9.57
N LEU A 65 1.84 -15.78 10.54
CA LEU A 65 2.34 -15.11 11.74
C LEU A 65 3.21 -16.04 12.58
N ASP A 66 2.80 -17.30 12.74
CA ASP A 66 3.59 -18.30 13.46
C ASP A 66 4.95 -18.54 12.78
N SER A 67 4.96 -18.60 11.45
CA SER A 67 6.20 -18.72 10.67
C SER A 67 7.10 -17.50 10.86
N LEU A 68 6.56 -16.29 10.86
CA LEU A 68 7.33 -15.06 11.10
C LEU A 68 7.91 -15.05 12.53
N GLU A 69 7.12 -15.41 13.54
CA GLU A 69 7.58 -15.47 14.93
C GLU A 69 8.73 -16.46 15.12
N THR A 70 8.72 -17.62 14.41
CA THR A 70 9.79 -18.61 14.48
C THR A 70 11.14 -18.03 14.10
N PHE A 71 11.19 -17.09 13.15
CA PHE A 71 12.42 -16.49 12.65
C PHE A 71 12.69 -15.09 13.21
N ARG A 72 11.76 -14.53 13.97
CA ARG A 72 11.91 -13.22 14.60
C ARG A 72 12.97 -13.29 15.69
N LYS A 73 13.94 -12.37 15.62
CA LYS A 73 14.95 -12.20 16.68
C LYS A 73 14.85 -10.78 17.21
N GLY A 74 14.52 -10.64 18.49
CA GLY A 74 14.66 -9.37 19.18
C GLY A 74 16.13 -8.96 19.21
N GLY A 75 16.41 -7.66 18.96
CA GLY A 75 17.79 -7.12 19.07
C GLY A 75 18.25 -6.95 20.51
N GLU A 76 17.36 -7.08 21.47
CA GLU A 76 17.68 -6.94 22.91
C GLU A 76 18.59 -8.07 23.38
N ASN A 77 19.68 -7.70 24.03
CA ASN A 77 20.67 -8.62 24.59
C ASN A 77 21.49 -9.45 23.60
N PHE A 78 21.38 -9.18 22.29
CA PHE A 78 22.27 -9.79 21.30
C PHE A 78 23.44 -8.84 21.00
N PRO A 79 24.68 -9.29 21.14
CA PRO A 79 25.82 -8.47 20.75
C PRO A 79 25.87 -8.31 19.23
N LEU A 80 26.35 -7.17 18.77
CA LEU A 80 26.73 -7.01 17.37
C LEU A 80 27.85 -7.99 17.02
N THR A 81 27.75 -8.59 15.84
CA THR A 81 28.73 -9.53 15.34
C THR A 81 29.17 -9.17 13.91
N THR A 82 30.35 -9.64 13.53
CA THR A 82 30.77 -9.69 12.13
C THR A 82 29.90 -10.66 11.35
N ASN A 83 30.01 -10.67 10.02
CA ASN A 83 29.32 -11.65 9.17
C ASN A 83 29.67 -13.10 9.51
N GLN A 84 30.83 -13.35 10.12
CA GLN A 84 31.25 -14.66 10.59
C GLN A 84 30.82 -15.00 12.02
N GLY A 85 30.03 -14.12 12.65
CA GLY A 85 29.54 -14.35 14.00
C GLY A 85 30.51 -13.95 15.14
N THR A 86 31.65 -13.33 14.83
CA THR A 86 32.57 -12.81 15.85
C THR A 86 32.02 -11.58 16.52
N ARG A 87 31.96 -11.56 17.84
CA ARG A 87 31.45 -10.42 18.60
C ARG A 87 32.27 -9.16 18.35
N ILE A 88 31.59 -8.05 18.07
CA ILE A 88 32.16 -6.72 17.89
C ILE A 88 32.18 -6.03 19.25
N ALA A 89 33.38 -5.58 19.67
CA ALA A 89 33.55 -4.86 20.93
C ALA A 89 33.28 -3.35 20.79
N ASP A 90 33.63 -2.77 19.64
CA ASP A 90 33.44 -1.35 19.33
C ASP A 90 33.16 -1.17 17.84
N ASP A 91 32.00 -0.62 17.51
CA ASP A 91 31.57 -0.28 16.16
C ASP A 91 31.50 1.24 15.90
N GLN A 92 31.94 2.05 16.86
CA GLN A 92 31.88 3.52 16.79
C GLN A 92 33.25 4.15 16.47
N ASN A 93 34.34 3.45 16.73
CA ASN A 93 35.69 3.95 16.51
C ASN A 93 36.43 3.10 15.49
N SER A 94 36.80 3.71 14.37
CA SER A 94 37.59 3.05 13.34
C SER A 94 39.07 2.94 13.68
N LEU A 95 39.74 1.91 13.16
CA LEU A 95 41.18 1.76 13.21
C LEU A 95 41.87 2.91 12.45
N ARG A 96 42.85 3.51 13.05
CA ARG A 96 43.56 4.68 12.49
C ARG A 96 45.08 4.53 12.54
N ALA A 97 45.78 5.20 11.62
CA ALA A 97 47.22 5.32 11.62
C ALA A 97 47.66 6.39 12.62
N GLY A 98 47.53 6.11 13.93
CA GLY A 98 47.79 7.04 15.01
C GLY A 98 46.58 7.92 15.37
N THR A 99 46.71 8.71 16.47
CA THR A 99 45.55 9.44 17.08
C THR A 99 44.85 10.42 16.13
N ARG A 100 45.56 11.02 15.20
CA ARG A 100 45.07 11.96 14.19
C ARG A 100 45.26 11.44 12.76
N GLY A 101 45.67 10.19 12.61
CA GLY A 101 45.92 9.58 11.32
C GLY A 101 44.62 9.24 10.59
N PRO A 102 44.70 8.90 9.29
CA PRO A 102 43.58 8.47 8.51
C PRO A 102 43.04 7.15 9.03
N THR A 103 41.76 6.91 8.75
CA THR A 103 41.12 5.62 8.93
C THR A 103 41.74 4.60 7.96
N LEU A 104 42.02 3.41 8.45
CA LEU A 104 42.65 2.34 7.68
C LEU A 104 41.56 1.42 7.09
N LEU A 105 41.71 1.03 5.82
CA LEU A 105 40.83 0.05 5.17
C LEU A 105 41.03 -1.38 5.68
N GLU A 106 42.09 -1.63 6.46
CA GLU A 106 42.30 -2.86 7.21
C GLU A 106 41.29 -3.06 8.33
N ASP A 107 40.55 -1.99 8.71
CA ASP A 107 39.45 -2.10 9.64
C ASP A 107 38.33 -2.92 9.02
N PHE A 108 38.30 -4.21 9.35
CA PHE A 108 37.36 -5.16 8.85
C PHE A 108 35.90 -4.85 9.28
N ILE A 109 35.73 -4.39 10.52
CA ILE A 109 34.41 -4.01 11.07
C ILE A 109 33.84 -2.79 10.33
N LEU A 110 34.66 -1.77 10.08
CA LEU A 110 34.29 -0.60 9.29
C LEU A 110 33.84 -0.99 7.88
N ARG A 111 34.61 -1.87 7.21
CA ARG A 111 34.28 -2.31 5.85
C ARG A 111 32.94 -3.06 5.79
N GLU A 112 32.69 -3.97 6.72
CA GLU A 112 31.40 -4.66 6.81
C GLU A 112 30.26 -3.68 7.07
N LYS A 113 30.45 -2.75 8.00
CA LYS A 113 29.42 -1.76 8.33
C LYS A 113 29.08 -0.85 7.14
N ILE A 114 30.07 -0.34 6.42
CA ILE A 114 29.88 0.47 5.22
C ILE A 114 29.23 -0.36 4.09
N THR A 115 29.72 -1.57 3.86
CA THR A 115 29.16 -2.45 2.83
C THR A 115 27.68 -2.75 3.09
N HIS A 116 27.31 -3.03 4.34
CA HIS A 116 25.91 -3.22 4.70
C HIS A 116 25.09 -1.96 4.47
N PHE A 117 25.60 -0.79 4.91
CA PHE A 117 24.96 0.49 4.73
C PHE A 117 24.74 0.85 3.25
N ASP A 118 25.73 0.62 2.40
CA ASP A 118 25.64 0.91 0.97
C ASP A 118 24.59 0.03 0.25
N HIS A 119 24.19 -1.09 0.85
CA HIS A 119 23.21 -2.04 0.28
C HIS A 119 21.84 -2.03 1.00
N GLU A 120 21.55 -1.01 1.78
CA GLU A 120 20.25 -0.86 2.46
C GLU A 120 19.11 -0.46 1.50
N ARG A 121 19.45 -0.15 0.26
CA ARG A 121 18.47 0.24 -0.75
C ARG A 121 18.50 -0.68 -1.95
N ILE A 122 17.29 -0.87 -2.51
CA ILE A 122 17.08 -1.54 -3.80
C ILE A 122 16.45 -0.54 -4.77
N PRO A 123 16.52 -0.77 -6.10
CA PRO A 123 15.77 0.02 -7.05
C PRO A 123 14.28 0.04 -6.69
N GLU A 124 13.67 1.23 -6.74
CA GLU A 124 12.23 1.32 -6.51
C GLU A 124 11.44 0.74 -7.69
N ARG A 125 10.18 0.36 -7.43
CA ARG A 125 9.26 -0.09 -8.48
C ARG A 125 9.06 1.01 -9.52
N ILE A 126 8.96 0.62 -10.79
CA ILE A 126 8.71 1.55 -11.90
C ILE A 126 7.42 2.35 -11.67
N VAL A 127 6.37 1.70 -11.20
CA VAL A 127 5.14 2.28 -10.69
C VAL A 127 4.84 1.67 -9.31
N HIS A 128 4.03 2.32 -8.50
CA HIS A 128 3.71 1.87 -7.14
C HIS A 128 4.92 1.86 -6.18
N ALA A 129 5.91 2.72 -6.39
CA ALA A 129 7.11 2.79 -5.55
C ALA A 129 6.76 3.13 -4.09
N ARG A 130 5.89 4.15 -3.90
CA ARG A 130 5.40 4.49 -2.56
C ARG A 130 4.23 3.60 -2.17
N GLY A 131 4.37 2.88 -1.07
CA GLY A 131 3.31 2.00 -0.58
C GLY A 131 3.41 1.70 0.90
N SER A 132 2.34 1.11 1.43
CA SER A 132 2.20 0.65 2.81
C SER A 132 1.50 -0.70 2.82
N ALA A 133 1.82 -1.53 3.78
CA ALA A 133 1.28 -2.88 3.80
C ALA A 133 0.83 -3.28 5.22
N ALA A 134 0.00 -4.31 5.27
CA ALA A 134 -0.44 -4.93 6.50
C ALA A 134 -0.64 -6.43 6.31
N HIS A 135 -0.44 -7.19 7.38
CA HIS A 135 -0.85 -8.58 7.48
C HIS A 135 -2.30 -8.68 7.92
N GLY A 136 -2.92 -9.78 7.58
CA GLY A 136 -4.29 -10.06 7.97
C GLY A 136 -4.72 -11.47 7.61
N TYR A 137 -6.01 -11.64 7.55
CA TYR A 137 -6.62 -12.90 7.15
C TYR A 137 -7.84 -12.67 6.27
N PHE A 138 -8.17 -13.68 5.50
CA PHE A 138 -9.38 -13.76 4.69
C PHE A 138 -10.19 -15.00 5.09
N GLN A 139 -11.51 -14.88 5.10
CA GLN A 139 -12.43 -15.98 5.34
C GLN A 139 -13.61 -15.90 4.35
N PRO A 140 -13.90 -16.95 3.59
CA PRO A 140 -15.06 -16.96 2.70
C PRO A 140 -16.37 -17.11 3.49
N TYR A 141 -17.46 -16.56 2.96
CA TYR A 141 -18.80 -16.67 3.55
C TYR A 141 -19.49 -17.99 3.28
N ARG A 142 -19.12 -18.65 2.19
CA ARG A 142 -19.71 -19.90 1.72
C ARG A 142 -18.70 -20.72 0.92
N ASP A 143 -19.01 -21.97 0.74
CA ASP A 143 -18.31 -22.85 -0.19
C ASP A 143 -18.57 -22.40 -1.63
N MET A 144 -17.48 -22.16 -2.38
CA MET A 144 -17.49 -21.77 -3.79
C MET A 144 -17.01 -22.89 -4.72
N SER A 145 -16.95 -24.13 -4.26
CA SER A 145 -16.41 -25.29 -5.00
C SER A 145 -17.14 -25.56 -6.32
N GLU A 146 -18.41 -25.16 -6.43
CA GLU A 146 -19.18 -25.28 -7.68
C GLU A 146 -18.57 -24.49 -8.84
N ILE A 147 -17.89 -23.37 -8.54
CA ILE A 147 -17.36 -22.45 -9.57
C ILE A 147 -15.83 -22.34 -9.56
N THR A 148 -15.17 -22.69 -8.46
CA THR A 148 -13.70 -22.62 -8.38
C THR A 148 -13.11 -23.71 -7.49
N LYS A 149 -11.95 -24.22 -7.89
CA LYS A 149 -11.12 -25.09 -7.06
C LYS A 149 -10.11 -24.32 -6.20
N ALA A 150 -10.14 -22.98 -6.23
CA ALA A 150 -9.22 -22.15 -5.43
C ALA A 150 -9.38 -22.44 -3.94
N ASP A 151 -8.30 -22.87 -3.32
CA ASP A 151 -8.26 -23.40 -1.96
C ASP A 151 -8.89 -22.48 -0.92
N PHE A 152 -8.60 -21.19 -0.97
CA PHE A 152 -9.10 -20.20 0.00
C PHE A 152 -10.59 -19.85 -0.14
N LEU A 153 -11.30 -20.41 -1.13
CA LEU A 153 -12.73 -20.16 -1.39
C LEU A 153 -13.61 -21.40 -1.19
N ARG A 154 -13.04 -22.54 -0.84
CA ARG A 154 -13.79 -23.82 -0.77
C ARG A 154 -14.42 -24.12 0.60
N ASP A 155 -13.87 -23.56 1.66
CA ASP A 155 -14.29 -23.89 3.02
C ASP A 155 -14.58 -22.61 3.83
N PRO A 156 -15.84 -22.36 4.22
CA PRO A 156 -16.19 -21.17 4.99
C PRO A 156 -15.59 -21.14 6.41
N GLU A 157 -15.13 -22.26 6.94
CA GLU A 157 -14.43 -22.32 8.22
C GLU A 157 -12.92 -22.04 8.07
N ARG A 158 -12.43 -21.98 6.82
CA ARG A 158 -11.01 -21.76 6.55
C ARG A 158 -10.63 -20.31 6.71
N ILE A 159 -9.56 -20.08 7.46
CA ILE A 159 -8.91 -18.79 7.59
C ILE A 159 -7.60 -18.81 6.79
N THR A 160 -7.50 -17.95 5.79
CA THR A 160 -6.32 -17.83 4.95
C THR A 160 -5.55 -16.58 5.29
N SER A 161 -4.27 -16.71 5.63
CA SER A 161 -3.41 -15.55 5.89
C SER A 161 -3.25 -14.71 4.64
N VAL A 162 -3.27 -13.38 4.81
CA VAL A 162 -3.04 -12.45 3.72
C VAL A 162 -1.98 -11.42 4.06
N PHE A 163 -1.34 -10.89 3.02
CA PHE A 163 -0.53 -9.68 3.08
C PHE A 163 -1.00 -8.72 2.01
N VAL A 164 -1.39 -7.52 2.41
CA VAL A 164 -1.94 -6.51 1.50
C VAL A 164 -0.99 -5.34 1.40
N ARG A 165 -0.72 -4.88 0.19
CA ARG A 165 0.04 -3.65 -0.07
C ARG A 165 -0.82 -2.65 -0.83
N PHE A 166 -0.99 -1.48 -0.23
CA PHE A 166 -1.56 -0.29 -0.88
C PHE A 166 -0.44 0.62 -1.37
N SER A 167 -0.68 1.37 -2.44
CA SER A 167 0.34 2.24 -3.03
C SER A 167 -0.28 3.38 -3.84
N THR A 168 0.45 4.47 -4.02
CA THR A 168 0.23 5.37 -5.15
C THR A 168 0.80 4.74 -6.42
N VAL A 169 0.64 5.37 -7.59
CA VAL A 169 1.13 4.83 -8.87
C VAL A 169 2.32 5.63 -9.38
N GLN A 170 2.18 6.95 -9.49
CA GLN A 170 3.10 7.79 -10.24
C GLN A 170 4.33 8.22 -9.45
N GLY A 171 4.16 8.58 -8.18
CA GLY A 171 5.21 9.14 -7.35
C GLY A 171 6.31 8.14 -6.98
N GLY A 172 7.53 8.63 -6.78
CA GLY A 172 8.64 7.87 -6.20
C GLY A 172 8.38 7.48 -4.74
N ALA A 173 9.24 6.63 -4.17
CA ALA A 173 9.08 6.15 -2.81
C ALA A 173 9.00 7.26 -1.75
N GLY A 174 9.62 8.42 -1.99
CA GLY A 174 9.61 9.60 -1.13
C GLY A 174 8.48 10.60 -1.37
N SER A 175 7.57 10.34 -2.32
CA SER A 175 6.42 11.22 -2.58
C SER A 175 5.37 11.14 -1.48
N ALA A 176 4.39 12.06 -1.48
CA ALA A 176 3.33 12.09 -0.47
C ALA A 176 2.18 11.14 -0.80
N ASP A 177 1.45 10.69 0.24
CA ASP A 177 0.32 9.76 0.11
C ASP A 177 -0.94 10.41 -0.48
N THR A 178 -1.20 11.68 -0.17
CA THR A 178 -2.47 12.34 -0.50
C THR A 178 -2.49 13.03 -1.86
N VAL A 179 -1.49 12.77 -2.70
CA VAL A 179 -1.49 13.23 -4.09
C VAL A 179 -2.68 12.64 -4.86
N ARG A 180 -3.18 13.41 -5.86
CA ARG A 180 -4.16 12.86 -6.81
C ARG A 180 -3.48 11.81 -7.67
N ASP A 181 -3.90 10.57 -7.50
CA ASP A 181 -3.36 9.41 -8.20
C ASP A 181 -4.32 8.22 -8.07
N ILE A 182 -4.20 7.24 -8.93
CA ILE A 182 -4.78 5.92 -8.71
C ILE A 182 -4.08 5.27 -7.50
N ARG A 183 -4.79 4.50 -6.72
CA ARG A 183 -4.19 3.67 -5.66
C ARG A 183 -4.10 2.22 -6.11
N GLY A 184 -2.90 1.66 -6.01
CA GLY A 184 -2.69 0.24 -6.16
C GLY A 184 -3.21 -0.53 -4.96
N TRP A 185 -3.69 -1.72 -5.21
CA TRP A 185 -4.17 -2.67 -4.21
C TRP A 185 -3.72 -4.07 -4.58
N ALA A 186 -2.80 -4.64 -3.86
CA ALA A 186 -2.31 -5.98 -4.10
C ALA A 186 -2.49 -6.84 -2.86
N THR A 187 -3.19 -7.95 -3.01
CA THR A 187 -3.47 -8.91 -1.93
C THR A 187 -2.80 -10.24 -2.27
N LYS A 188 -1.99 -10.73 -1.35
CA LYS A 188 -1.35 -12.04 -1.40
C LYS A 188 -2.05 -12.97 -0.43
N PHE A 189 -2.60 -14.08 -0.92
CA PHE A 189 -3.20 -15.15 -0.12
C PHE A 189 -2.20 -16.30 0.02
N TYR A 190 -1.92 -16.69 1.25
CA TYR A 190 -1.03 -17.82 1.54
C TYR A 190 -1.88 -19.07 1.72
N THR A 191 -2.02 -19.86 0.67
CA THR A 191 -2.83 -21.07 0.67
C THR A 191 -1.97 -22.32 0.81
N ASP A 192 -2.58 -23.48 1.12
CA ASP A 192 -1.85 -24.74 1.21
C ASP A 192 -1.36 -25.23 -0.17
N GLU A 193 -1.95 -24.74 -1.25
CA GLU A 193 -1.53 -25.05 -2.62
C GLU A 193 -0.48 -24.07 -3.17
N GLY A 194 -0.05 -23.10 -2.35
CA GLY A 194 0.88 -22.04 -2.73
C GLY A 194 0.27 -20.65 -2.58
N VAL A 195 0.89 -19.67 -3.20
CA VAL A 195 0.46 -18.27 -3.13
C VAL A 195 -0.52 -17.95 -4.26
N PHE A 196 -1.62 -17.29 -3.90
CA PHE A 196 -2.55 -16.71 -4.86
C PHE A 196 -2.52 -15.19 -4.70
N ASP A 197 -2.26 -14.45 -5.78
CA ASP A 197 -2.19 -12.99 -5.74
C ASP A 197 -3.35 -12.36 -6.52
N LEU A 198 -4.01 -11.38 -5.91
CA LEU A 198 -5.00 -10.53 -6.56
C LEU A 198 -4.47 -9.10 -6.59
N VAL A 199 -4.05 -8.65 -7.76
CA VAL A 199 -3.51 -7.32 -7.99
C VAL A 199 -4.55 -6.46 -8.68
N GLY A 200 -4.76 -5.26 -8.19
CA GLY A 200 -5.75 -4.33 -8.72
C GLY A 200 -5.51 -2.89 -8.31
N ASN A 201 -6.51 -2.07 -8.53
CA ASN A 201 -6.51 -0.64 -8.21
C ASN A 201 -7.82 -0.22 -7.55
N ASN A 202 -7.87 1.02 -7.08
CA ASN A 202 -9.10 1.64 -6.55
C ASN A 202 -10.02 2.22 -7.63
N THR A 203 -9.76 1.93 -8.88
CA THR A 203 -10.64 2.25 -10.02
C THR A 203 -11.09 0.97 -10.72
N PRO A 204 -12.33 0.94 -11.23
CA PRO A 204 -12.91 -0.30 -11.79
C PRO A 204 -12.40 -0.67 -13.17
N VAL A 205 -11.66 0.22 -13.82
CA VAL A 205 -11.09 0.04 -15.16
C VAL A 205 -9.63 0.45 -15.18
N PHE A 206 -8.91 0.06 -16.23
CA PHE A 206 -7.55 0.49 -16.50
C PHE A 206 -7.51 1.53 -17.63
N PHE A 207 -6.38 2.19 -17.82
CA PHE A 207 -6.21 3.24 -18.85
C PHE A 207 -6.15 2.69 -20.27
N ILE A 208 -5.60 1.50 -20.43
CA ILE A 208 -5.29 0.89 -21.72
C ILE A 208 -5.68 -0.59 -21.70
N GLN A 209 -5.95 -1.13 -22.89
CA GLN A 209 -6.17 -2.56 -23.08
C GLN A 209 -4.89 -3.26 -23.54
N ASP A 210 -4.19 -2.70 -24.53
CA ASP A 210 -2.99 -3.32 -25.09
C ASP A 210 -1.77 -3.03 -24.23
N ALA A 211 -1.12 -4.09 -23.73
CA ALA A 211 0.06 -4.01 -22.89
C ALA A 211 1.26 -3.29 -23.56
N HIS A 212 1.31 -3.26 -24.89
CA HIS A 212 2.36 -2.54 -25.63
C HIS A 212 2.36 -1.01 -25.34
N LYS A 213 1.19 -0.48 -24.99
CA LYS A 213 1.01 0.92 -24.62
C LYS A 213 1.46 1.26 -23.20
N PHE A 214 1.71 0.24 -22.36
CA PHE A 214 2.03 0.47 -20.94
C PHE A 214 3.33 1.27 -20.71
N PRO A 215 4.46 0.96 -21.37
CA PRO A 215 5.66 1.77 -21.23
C PRO A 215 5.45 3.24 -21.63
N ASP A 216 4.75 3.50 -22.71
CA ASP A 216 4.48 4.87 -23.19
C ASP A 216 3.57 5.62 -22.21
N PHE A 217 2.55 4.96 -21.69
CA PHE A 217 1.69 5.51 -20.65
C PHE A 217 2.50 5.85 -19.38
N VAL A 218 3.38 4.95 -18.94
CA VAL A 218 4.23 5.18 -17.76
C VAL A 218 5.16 6.36 -18.00
N HIS A 219 5.81 6.46 -19.17
CA HIS A 219 6.65 7.61 -19.49
C HIS A 219 5.85 8.92 -19.51
N ALA A 220 4.62 8.89 -19.99
CA ALA A 220 3.77 10.08 -20.05
C ALA A 220 3.35 10.61 -18.67
N VAL A 221 3.33 9.78 -17.63
CA VAL A 221 2.95 10.17 -16.25
C VAL A 221 4.15 10.39 -15.34
N LYS A 222 5.34 9.96 -15.72
CA LYS A 222 6.58 10.10 -14.94
C LYS A 222 7.26 11.44 -15.21
N PRO A 223 8.26 11.81 -14.38
CA PRO A 223 9.08 12.99 -14.62
C PRO A 223 9.73 12.99 -15.99
N GLU A 224 9.86 14.18 -16.58
CA GLU A 224 10.56 14.37 -17.84
C GLU A 224 12.04 13.95 -17.74
N PRO A 225 12.57 13.21 -18.72
CA PRO A 225 13.91 12.62 -18.61
C PRO A 225 15.05 13.64 -18.59
N HIS A 226 14.83 14.86 -19.09
CA HIS A 226 15.85 15.89 -19.14
C HIS A 226 15.99 16.74 -17.88
N ASN A 227 14.94 16.80 -17.02
CA ASN A 227 14.96 17.66 -15.83
C ASN A 227 14.32 17.02 -14.59
N GLU A 228 13.74 15.84 -14.73
CA GLU A 228 13.05 15.08 -13.66
C GLU A 228 11.87 15.84 -13.01
N ILE A 229 11.20 16.68 -13.77
CA ILE A 229 9.98 17.40 -13.39
C ILE A 229 8.80 16.87 -14.21
N PRO A 230 7.59 16.72 -13.60
CA PRO A 230 7.21 16.89 -12.21
C PRO A 230 7.46 15.63 -11.35
N GLN A 231 7.51 15.81 -10.04
CA GLN A 231 7.62 14.72 -9.07
C GLN A 231 6.24 14.28 -8.59
N GLY A 232 5.56 13.48 -9.34
CA GLY A 232 4.24 12.91 -8.99
C GLY A 232 3.21 13.98 -8.67
N GLN A 233 2.04 13.82 -8.62
CA GLN A 233 0.97 14.72 -8.30
C GLN A 233 0.08 15.15 -9.44
N SER A 234 0.32 15.02 -10.58
CA SER A 234 -0.66 15.31 -11.58
C SER A 234 -0.06 15.27 -12.94
N ALA A 235 -0.94 15.05 -13.74
CA ALA A 235 -0.77 15.06 -15.14
C ALA A 235 -0.16 16.38 -15.61
N HIS A 236 0.94 16.29 -16.31
CA HIS A 236 1.57 17.37 -17.05
C HIS A 236 1.27 17.25 -18.54
N ASP A 237 1.83 18.12 -19.37
CA ASP A 237 1.53 18.19 -20.81
C ASP A 237 1.70 16.84 -21.51
N THR A 238 2.79 16.11 -21.24
CA THR A 238 3.06 14.80 -21.84
C THR A 238 1.94 13.78 -21.53
N PHE A 239 1.40 13.79 -20.30
CA PHE A 239 0.24 12.97 -19.96
C PHE A 239 -1.00 13.35 -20.76
N TRP A 240 -1.33 14.65 -20.85
CA TRP A 240 -2.50 15.11 -21.58
C TRP A 240 -2.37 14.92 -23.08
N ASP A 241 -1.15 15.04 -23.61
CA ASP A 241 -0.86 14.69 -24.99
C ASP A 241 -1.12 13.20 -25.25
N TYR A 242 -0.62 12.33 -24.37
CA TYR A 242 -0.89 10.90 -24.44
C TYR A 242 -2.39 10.58 -24.40
N VAL A 243 -3.14 11.19 -23.47
CA VAL A 243 -4.60 11.00 -23.38
C VAL A 243 -5.30 11.44 -24.66
N SER A 244 -4.89 12.54 -25.27
CA SER A 244 -5.47 13.03 -26.52
C SER A 244 -5.24 12.10 -27.70
N LEU A 245 -4.09 11.42 -27.72
CA LEU A 245 -3.71 10.45 -28.75
C LEU A 245 -4.27 9.04 -28.50
N GLN A 246 -4.61 8.72 -27.24
CA GLN A 246 -5.13 7.42 -26.82
C GLN A 246 -6.49 7.60 -26.11
N PRO A 247 -7.59 7.83 -26.86
CA PRO A 247 -8.90 8.17 -26.26
C PRO A 247 -9.51 7.07 -25.38
N GLU A 248 -9.07 5.82 -25.50
CA GLU A 248 -9.48 4.72 -24.62
C GLU A 248 -9.14 4.99 -23.15
N THR A 249 -8.14 5.85 -22.89
CA THR A 249 -7.71 6.23 -21.54
C THR A 249 -8.74 7.08 -20.79
N LEU A 250 -9.63 7.77 -21.50
CA LEU A 250 -10.57 8.74 -20.91
C LEU A 250 -11.44 8.14 -19.82
N HIS A 251 -11.87 6.90 -19.97
CA HIS A 251 -12.70 6.26 -18.94
C HIS A 251 -12.00 6.25 -17.58
N ASN A 252 -10.75 5.78 -17.53
CA ASN A 252 -10.00 5.77 -16.27
C ASN A 252 -9.51 7.17 -15.86
N VAL A 253 -9.21 8.06 -16.80
CA VAL A 253 -8.87 9.45 -16.50
C VAL A 253 -10.01 10.14 -15.74
N MET A 254 -11.26 9.94 -16.15
CA MET A 254 -12.41 10.48 -15.42
C MET A 254 -12.50 9.95 -13.99
N TRP A 255 -12.23 8.66 -13.78
CA TRP A 255 -12.13 8.09 -12.42
C TRP A 255 -10.97 8.69 -11.62
N ALA A 256 -9.80 8.86 -12.22
CA ALA A 256 -8.64 9.46 -11.57
C ALA A 256 -8.88 10.93 -11.18
N MET A 257 -9.65 11.67 -11.99
CA MET A 257 -10.02 13.07 -11.72
C MET A 257 -11.21 13.21 -10.78
N SER A 258 -11.92 12.13 -10.50
CA SER A 258 -12.99 12.09 -9.50
C SER A 258 -12.45 12.01 -8.06
N ASP A 259 -13.35 11.90 -7.11
CA ASP A 259 -13.05 11.68 -5.70
C ASP A 259 -12.24 10.40 -5.44
N ARG A 260 -12.32 9.39 -6.32
CA ARG A 260 -11.51 8.17 -6.22
C ARG A 260 -10.02 8.45 -6.29
N GLY A 261 -9.59 9.50 -6.99
CA GLY A 261 -8.19 9.90 -7.09
C GLY A 261 -7.60 10.51 -5.81
N ILE A 262 -8.43 10.86 -4.83
CA ILE A 262 -8.02 11.45 -3.55
C ILE A 262 -8.76 10.79 -2.37
N PRO A 263 -8.59 9.48 -2.16
CA PRO A 263 -9.25 8.79 -1.05
C PRO A 263 -8.81 9.38 0.29
N ARG A 264 -9.74 9.38 1.25
CA ARG A 264 -9.44 9.85 2.60
C ARG A 264 -8.47 8.93 3.34
N SER A 265 -8.61 7.63 3.13
CA SER A 265 -7.79 6.59 3.77
C SER A 265 -7.75 5.35 2.89
N TYR A 266 -6.75 4.51 3.05
CA TYR A 266 -6.78 3.14 2.50
C TYR A 266 -7.97 2.35 3.03
N ARG A 267 -8.42 2.61 4.25
CA ARG A 267 -9.55 1.94 4.91
C ARG A 267 -10.91 2.28 4.32
N THR A 268 -11.01 3.38 3.56
CA THR A 268 -12.25 3.94 3.02
C THR A 268 -12.28 4.00 1.50
N MET A 269 -11.47 3.22 0.82
CA MET A 269 -11.48 3.12 -0.64
C MET A 269 -11.93 1.72 -1.08
N GLU A 270 -12.57 1.64 -2.24
CA GLU A 270 -12.85 0.37 -2.92
C GLU A 270 -11.61 -0.11 -3.68
N GLY A 271 -11.54 -1.41 -3.92
CA GLY A 271 -10.52 -2.01 -4.78
C GLY A 271 -11.16 -2.88 -5.86
N PHE A 272 -10.48 -3.01 -7.00
CA PHE A 272 -10.98 -3.75 -8.16
C PHE A 272 -9.85 -4.59 -8.75
N GLY A 273 -10.15 -5.84 -9.08
CA GLY A 273 -9.23 -6.69 -9.84
C GLY A 273 -9.05 -6.23 -11.28
N ILE A 274 -9.92 -5.35 -11.78
CA ILE A 274 -9.95 -4.72 -13.10
C ILE A 274 -10.18 -5.72 -14.23
N HIS A 275 -9.27 -6.69 -14.38
CA HIS A 275 -9.35 -7.70 -15.42
C HIS A 275 -10.46 -8.72 -15.16
N THR A 276 -10.97 -9.33 -16.23
CA THR A 276 -11.80 -10.49 -16.15
C THR A 276 -10.92 -11.73 -16.10
N PHE A 277 -11.03 -12.48 -15.02
CA PHE A 277 -10.33 -13.74 -14.80
C PHE A 277 -11.28 -14.92 -15.03
N ARG A 278 -10.75 -16.14 -14.94
CA ARG A 278 -11.54 -17.37 -14.97
C ARG A 278 -11.43 -18.11 -13.65
N PHE A 279 -12.56 -18.40 -13.04
CA PHE A 279 -12.67 -19.47 -12.07
C PHE A 279 -12.80 -20.80 -12.82
N ILE A 280 -12.10 -21.81 -12.33
CA ILE A 280 -12.18 -23.18 -12.87
C ILE A 280 -12.47 -24.10 -11.70
N ASN A 281 -13.56 -24.84 -11.77
CA ASN A 281 -13.93 -25.81 -10.74
C ASN A 281 -13.19 -27.16 -10.90
N ALA A 282 -13.45 -28.11 -10.01
CA ALA A 282 -12.80 -29.42 -10.03
C ALA A 282 -13.07 -30.22 -11.30
N GLU A 283 -14.25 -30.04 -11.92
CA GLU A 283 -14.68 -30.70 -13.17
C GLU A 283 -14.12 -30.02 -14.42
N GLY A 284 -13.38 -28.89 -14.25
CA GLY A 284 -12.82 -28.12 -15.36
C GLY A 284 -13.81 -27.14 -15.99
N LYS A 285 -14.97 -26.91 -15.41
CA LYS A 285 -15.93 -25.92 -15.87
C LYS A 285 -15.40 -24.52 -15.55
N SER A 286 -15.48 -23.63 -16.53
CA SER A 286 -15.00 -22.25 -16.45
C SER A 286 -16.15 -21.28 -16.18
N THR A 287 -15.87 -20.24 -15.39
CA THR A 287 -16.77 -19.11 -15.15
C THR A 287 -15.92 -17.83 -15.13
N PHE A 288 -16.30 -16.82 -15.88
CA PHE A 288 -15.63 -15.52 -15.82
C PHE A 288 -15.94 -14.82 -14.52
N VAL A 289 -14.95 -14.13 -13.98
CA VAL A 289 -15.05 -13.43 -12.71
C VAL A 289 -14.36 -12.08 -12.75
N ARG A 290 -15.01 -11.05 -12.17
CA ARG A 290 -14.38 -9.79 -11.78
C ARG A 290 -14.46 -9.62 -10.27
N PHE A 291 -13.37 -9.14 -9.66
CA PHE A 291 -13.24 -8.99 -8.23
C PHE A 291 -13.43 -7.55 -7.77
N HIS A 292 -14.12 -7.39 -6.65
CA HIS A 292 -14.42 -6.11 -6.01
C HIS A 292 -14.10 -6.19 -4.52
N TRP A 293 -13.31 -5.23 -4.01
CA TRP A 293 -13.13 -5.03 -2.58
C TRP A 293 -14.01 -3.88 -2.12
N LYS A 294 -14.91 -4.13 -1.18
CA LYS A 294 -15.80 -3.13 -0.61
C LYS A 294 -15.40 -2.86 0.85
N PRO A 295 -15.00 -1.63 1.21
CA PRO A 295 -14.63 -1.31 2.59
C PRO A 295 -15.86 -1.35 3.50
N VAL A 296 -15.78 -2.07 4.62
CA VAL A 296 -16.86 -2.14 5.61
C VAL A 296 -17.09 -0.78 6.27
N ALA A 297 -16.04 0.02 6.44
CA ALA A 297 -16.12 1.40 6.94
C ALA A 297 -16.84 2.37 5.99
N GLY A 298 -17.18 1.94 4.77
CA GLY A 298 -17.75 2.78 3.73
C GLY A 298 -16.71 3.59 2.96
N LYS A 299 -17.16 4.32 1.94
CA LYS A 299 -16.30 5.11 1.06
C LYS A 299 -16.20 6.55 1.54
N ALA A 300 -14.98 7.09 1.54
CA ALA A 300 -14.75 8.51 1.83
C ALA A 300 -13.55 9.04 1.04
N SER A 301 -13.62 10.31 0.65
CA SER A 301 -12.58 11.02 -0.09
C SER A 301 -12.23 12.34 0.61
N LEU A 302 -11.03 12.84 0.31
CA LEU A 302 -10.62 14.19 0.69
C LEU A 302 -11.24 15.22 -0.28
N LEU A 303 -11.28 16.48 0.14
CA LEU A 303 -11.44 17.61 -0.78
C LEU A 303 -10.08 17.97 -1.37
N TRP A 304 -10.05 18.60 -2.53
CA TRP A 304 -8.80 18.93 -3.22
C TRP A 304 -7.86 19.81 -2.40
N ASP A 305 -8.37 20.86 -1.81
CA ASP A 305 -7.60 21.78 -0.97
C ASP A 305 -7.12 21.11 0.33
N GLU A 306 -7.91 20.21 0.90
CA GLU A 306 -7.54 19.39 2.04
C GLU A 306 -6.39 18.45 1.67
N ALA A 307 -6.49 17.74 0.54
CA ALA A 307 -5.43 16.85 0.04
C ALA A 307 -4.10 17.59 -0.15
N GLN A 308 -4.14 18.79 -0.75
CA GLN A 308 -2.95 19.61 -0.92
C GLN A 308 -2.33 20.07 0.40
N LYS A 309 -3.15 20.48 1.37
CA LYS A 309 -2.67 20.87 2.70
C LYS A 309 -2.02 19.69 3.43
N LEU A 310 -2.66 18.51 3.37
CA LEU A 310 -2.13 17.30 3.98
C LEU A 310 -0.83 16.86 3.33
N THR A 311 -0.71 16.92 2.00
CA THR A 311 0.54 16.63 1.29
C THR A 311 1.74 17.42 1.86
N GLY A 312 1.52 18.69 2.21
CA GLY A 312 2.59 19.52 2.78
C GLY A 312 2.80 19.35 4.29
N ARG A 313 1.78 18.94 5.03
CA ARG A 313 1.87 18.83 6.50
C ARG A 313 2.25 17.44 6.99
N ASP A 314 1.73 16.43 6.36
CA ASP A 314 2.00 15.02 6.66
C ASP A 314 2.02 14.20 5.37
N PRO A 315 3.15 14.10 4.71
CA PRO A 315 3.28 13.30 3.48
C PRO A 315 2.98 11.81 3.72
N ASP A 316 3.00 11.32 4.95
CA ASP A 316 2.74 9.94 5.35
C ASP A 316 1.30 9.71 5.86
N PHE A 317 0.37 10.59 5.53
CA PHE A 317 -0.98 10.62 6.11
C PHE A 317 -1.73 9.28 6.01
N HIS A 318 -1.79 8.66 4.83
CA HIS A 318 -2.45 7.35 4.66
C HIS A 318 -1.67 6.22 5.30
N ARG A 319 -0.34 6.27 5.22
CA ARG A 319 0.55 5.29 5.87
C ARG A 319 0.36 5.31 7.38
N ARG A 320 0.31 6.51 7.97
CA ARG A 320 0.10 6.71 9.41
C ARG A 320 -1.29 6.25 9.84
N ASP A 321 -2.34 6.63 9.10
CA ASP A 321 -3.72 6.22 9.38
C ASP A 321 -3.85 4.69 9.42
N LEU A 322 -3.30 4.00 8.43
CA LEU A 322 -3.32 2.53 8.40
C LEU A 322 -2.59 1.91 9.59
N TRP A 323 -1.39 2.42 9.88
CA TRP A 323 -0.57 1.92 10.98
C TRP A 323 -1.23 2.13 12.34
N GLU A 324 -1.65 3.36 12.62
CA GLU A 324 -2.25 3.73 13.92
C GLU A 324 -3.59 3.05 14.15
N ALA A 325 -4.40 2.86 13.11
CA ALA A 325 -5.65 2.13 13.21
C ALA A 325 -5.43 0.67 13.63
N ILE A 326 -4.46 0.00 13.04
CA ILE A 326 -4.11 -1.39 13.39
C ILE A 326 -3.55 -1.47 14.82
N GLU A 327 -2.66 -0.56 15.22
CA GLU A 327 -2.13 -0.49 16.60
C GLU A 327 -3.24 -0.23 17.64
N ALA A 328 -4.25 0.55 17.28
CA ALA A 328 -5.39 0.83 18.13
C ALA A 328 -6.43 -0.31 18.19
N GLY A 329 -6.29 -1.34 17.37
CA GLY A 329 -7.28 -2.42 17.23
C GLY A 329 -8.49 -2.06 16.38
N ASP A 330 -8.48 -0.91 15.69
CA ASP A 330 -9.49 -0.49 14.70
C ASP A 330 -9.13 -1.07 13.33
N TYR A 331 -9.30 -2.37 13.20
CA TYR A 331 -8.80 -3.13 12.06
C TYR A 331 -9.55 -2.80 10.77
N PRO A 332 -8.83 -2.47 9.68
CA PRO A 332 -9.46 -2.33 8.36
C PRO A 332 -10.13 -3.63 7.92
N GLU A 333 -11.37 -3.52 7.48
CA GLU A 333 -12.18 -4.66 7.03
C GLU A 333 -12.71 -4.41 5.63
N TYR A 334 -12.67 -5.46 4.80
CA TYR A 334 -13.14 -5.40 3.42
C TYR A 334 -13.89 -6.65 3.04
N GLU A 335 -14.99 -6.50 2.35
CA GLU A 335 -15.71 -7.61 1.74
C GLU A 335 -15.24 -7.85 0.31
N LEU A 336 -14.95 -9.11 0.00
CA LEU A 336 -14.66 -9.52 -1.37
C LEU A 336 -15.96 -9.84 -2.06
N GLY A 337 -16.22 -9.10 -3.14
CA GLY A 337 -17.34 -9.34 -4.03
C GLY A 337 -16.88 -9.85 -5.39
N VAL A 338 -17.73 -10.55 -6.09
CA VAL A 338 -17.49 -11.05 -7.45
C VAL A 338 -18.68 -10.78 -8.36
N GLN A 339 -18.39 -10.43 -9.60
CA GLN A 339 -19.35 -10.52 -10.71
C GLN A 339 -19.03 -11.79 -11.48
N LEU A 340 -20.01 -12.67 -11.64
CA LEU A 340 -19.86 -13.98 -12.28
C LEU A 340 -20.61 -14.00 -13.60
N ILE A 341 -19.94 -14.45 -14.66
CA ILE A 341 -20.49 -14.56 -16.01
C ILE A 341 -20.21 -15.98 -16.52
N ALA A 342 -21.25 -16.68 -16.97
CA ALA A 342 -21.10 -17.99 -17.58
C ALA A 342 -20.24 -17.89 -18.85
N GLU A 343 -19.48 -18.95 -19.17
CA GLU A 343 -18.58 -18.93 -20.34
C GLU A 343 -19.37 -18.74 -21.65
N GLU A 344 -20.57 -19.29 -21.75
CA GLU A 344 -21.47 -19.13 -22.89
C GLU A 344 -22.00 -17.70 -23.08
N ASP A 345 -21.91 -16.84 -22.05
CA ASP A 345 -22.37 -15.46 -22.08
C ASP A 345 -21.23 -14.46 -22.45
N GLU A 346 -20.04 -14.94 -22.84
CA GLU A 346 -18.87 -14.11 -23.16
C GLU A 346 -19.21 -12.96 -24.14
N PHE A 347 -20.02 -13.25 -25.16
CA PHE A 347 -20.38 -12.30 -26.23
C PHE A 347 -21.79 -11.73 -26.09
N LYS A 348 -22.40 -11.80 -24.91
CA LYS A 348 -23.76 -11.33 -24.65
C LYS A 348 -23.89 -9.82 -24.57
N PHE A 349 -22.78 -9.15 -24.25
CA PHE A 349 -22.71 -7.72 -24.03
C PHE A 349 -22.37 -6.99 -25.35
N ASP A 350 -22.66 -5.69 -25.43
CA ASP A 350 -22.30 -4.81 -26.54
C ASP A 350 -20.85 -4.29 -26.45
N PHE A 351 -20.08 -4.82 -25.51
CA PHE A 351 -18.66 -4.57 -25.32
C PHE A 351 -17.94 -5.88 -24.97
N ASP A 352 -16.61 -5.87 -25.18
CA ASP A 352 -15.77 -7.00 -24.79
C ASP A 352 -15.55 -7.02 -23.27
N ILE A 353 -16.01 -8.07 -22.61
CA ILE A 353 -15.82 -8.25 -21.15
C ILE A 353 -14.36 -8.47 -20.75
N LEU A 354 -13.47 -8.81 -21.70
CA LEU A 354 -12.05 -8.97 -21.48
C LEU A 354 -11.29 -7.63 -21.63
N ASP A 355 -11.94 -6.58 -22.14
CA ASP A 355 -11.34 -5.26 -22.26
C ASP A 355 -11.25 -4.57 -20.89
N ALA A 356 -10.03 -4.35 -20.42
CA ALA A 356 -9.75 -3.73 -19.11
C ALA A 356 -10.21 -2.26 -19.02
N THR A 357 -10.50 -1.60 -20.15
CA THR A 357 -11.04 -0.23 -20.18
C THR A 357 -12.56 -0.19 -20.02
N LYS A 358 -13.22 -1.34 -19.97
CA LYS A 358 -14.68 -1.48 -19.88
C LYS A 358 -15.12 -1.93 -18.49
N LEU A 359 -16.15 -1.29 -18.00
CA LEU A 359 -16.86 -1.65 -16.77
C LEU A 359 -17.98 -2.62 -17.10
N ILE A 360 -18.20 -3.63 -16.27
CA ILE A 360 -19.41 -4.44 -16.29
C ILE A 360 -20.40 -3.80 -15.30
N PRO A 361 -21.52 -3.21 -15.78
CA PRO A 361 -22.51 -2.58 -14.91
C PRO A 361 -23.11 -3.57 -13.90
N GLU A 362 -23.23 -3.16 -12.63
CA GLU A 362 -23.83 -4.01 -11.57
C GLU A 362 -25.31 -4.31 -11.82
N GLU A 363 -26.00 -3.48 -12.61
CA GLU A 363 -27.37 -3.70 -13.07
C GLU A 363 -27.49 -4.88 -14.04
N LEU A 364 -26.44 -5.18 -14.78
CA LEU A 364 -26.41 -6.32 -15.73
C LEU A 364 -25.87 -7.58 -15.05
N VAL A 365 -24.83 -7.42 -14.22
CA VAL A 365 -24.22 -8.51 -13.47
C VAL A 365 -23.99 -8.03 -12.04
N PRO A 366 -24.87 -8.37 -11.09
CA PRO A 366 -24.73 -7.96 -9.70
C PRO A 366 -23.43 -8.46 -9.05
N VAL A 367 -22.91 -7.68 -8.11
CA VAL A 367 -21.78 -8.09 -7.28
C VAL A 367 -22.26 -8.92 -6.11
N GLU A 368 -21.83 -10.17 -6.04
CA GLU A 368 -22.08 -11.07 -4.92
C GLU A 368 -20.94 -11.04 -3.92
N LEU A 369 -21.25 -10.82 -2.64
CA LEU A 369 -20.24 -10.87 -1.57
C LEU A 369 -19.93 -12.33 -1.22
N ILE A 370 -18.63 -12.68 -1.25
CA ILE A 370 -18.18 -14.07 -1.09
C ILE A 370 -17.24 -14.30 0.10
N GLY A 371 -16.75 -13.25 0.74
CA GLY A 371 -15.85 -13.39 1.88
C GLY A 371 -15.44 -12.05 2.45
N LYS A 372 -14.68 -12.10 3.54
CA LYS A 372 -14.21 -10.94 4.28
C LYS A 372 -12.71 -11.02 4.57
N MET A 373 -12.05 -9.90 4.41
CA MET A 373 -10.66 -9.71 4.80
C MET A 373 -10.58 -8.73 5.96
N VAL A 374 -9.71 -9.03 6.92
CA VAL A 374 -9.39 -8.16 8.06
C VAL A 374 -7.88 -7.98 8.13
N LEU A 375 -7.42 -6.74 8.23
CA LEU A 375 -6.00 -6.42 8.38
C LEU A 375 -5.73 -6.10 9.84
N ASN A 376 -5.05 -6.98 10.56
CA ASN A 376 -4.94 -6.95 12.01
C ASN A 376 -3.51 -6.87 12.56
N ARG A 377 -2.50 -6.74 11.68
CA ARG A 377 -1.12 -6.63 12.12
C ARG A 377 -0.28 -5.78 11.17
N ASN A 378 0.50 -4.88 11.74
CA ASN A 378 1.52 -4.11 11.02
C ASN A 378 2.75 -4.96 10.71
N PRO A 379 3.50 -4.65 9.63
CA PRO A 379 4.81 -5.26 9.38
C PRO A 379 5.80 -4.91 10.50
N ASP A 380 6.69 -5.86 10.80
CA ASP A 380 7.78 -5.64 11.76
C ASP A 380 8.97 -4.90 11.13
N ASN A 381 9.18 -5.12 9.84
CA ASN A 381 10.28 -4.52 9.09
C ASN A 381 9.81 -4.12 7.69
N PHE A 382 9.74 -2.81 7.46
CA PHE A 382 9.27 -2.26 6.20
C PHE A 382 10.08 -2.76 4.99
N PHE A 383 11.42 -2.76 5.10
CA PHE A 383 12.26 -3.18 3.99
C PHE A 383 12.09 -4.67 3.66
N ALA A 384 12.15 -5.52 4.67
CA ALA A 384 12.06 -6.97 4.49
C ALA A 384 10.67 -7.44 4.03
N GLU A 385 9.61 -6.82 4.53
CA GLU A 385 8.24 -7.30 4.33
C GLU A 385 7.48 -6.50 3.27
N THR A 386 7.57 -5.17 3.28
CA THR A 386 6.78 -4.29 2.39
C THR A 386 7.56 -3.92 1.13
N GLU A 387 8.83 -3.53 1.27
CA GLU A 387 9.62 -3.09 0.12
C GLU A 387 9.96 -4.25 -0.82
N GLN A 388 10.30 -5.40 -0.26
CA GLN A 388 10.72 -6.57 -1.03
C GLN A 388 9.58 -7.48 -1.49
N VAL A 389 8.34 -7.27 -1.06
CA VAL A 389 7.23 -8.12 -1.51
C VAL A 389 7.03 -8.03 -3.02
N ALA A 390 6.87 -9.20 -3.65
CA ALA A 390 6.50 -9.34 -5.06
C ALA A 390 5.10 -9.96 -5.16
N PHE A 391 4.33 -9.50 -6.15
CA PHE A 391 3.02 -10.03 -6.52
C PHE A 391 3.08 -10.52 -7.95
N HIS A 392 2.50 -11.67 -8.24
CA HIS A 392 2.59 -12.37 -9.53
C HIS A 392 1.24 -12.56 -10.19
#